data_43fb82b24be58bb9858ccae40ab0be3d
#
_entry.id   43fb82b24be58bb9858ccae40ab0be3d
#
_cell.length_a   1.000
_cell.length_b   1.000
_cell.length_c   1.000
_cell.angle_alpha   90.00
_cell.angle_beta   90.00
_cell.angle_gamma   90.00
#
_symmetry.space_group_name_H-M   'P 1'
#
loop_
_entity.id
_entity.type
_entity.pdbx_description
1 polymer ?
#
loop_
_entity_poly.entity_id
_entity_poly.type
_entity_poly.pdbx_seq_one_letter_code
_entity_poly.pdbx_strand_id
1 'polypeptide(L)' 'MTRKDYLVKYRRVIFELRYMEKSLRRIAKEQKVGLSTVMRLKKKLGL' A
#
# COMPACT_ATOMS: atom_id res chain seq x y z
N MET A 1 14.39 -10.49 1.78
CA MET A 1 13.82 -9.21 2.23
C MET A 1 13.08 -9.40 3.55
N THR A 2 13.41 -8.62 4.56
CA THR A 2 12.77 -8.72 5.86
C THR A 2 11.42 -8.03 5.85
N ARG A 3 10.55 -8.39 6.82
CA ARG A 3 9.24 -7.75 6.96
C ARG A 3 9.39 -6.25 7.19
N LYS A 4 10.43 -5.84 7.91
CA LYS A 4 10.70 -4.43 8.21
C LYS A 4 11.02 -3.65 6.93
N ASP A 5 11.87 -4.21 6.06
CA ASP A 5 12.23 -3.56 4.80
C ASP A 5 11.03 -3.40 3.90
N TYR A 6 10.16 -4.40 3.88
CA TYR A 6 8.93 -4.36 3.10
C TYR A 6 8.02 -3.22 3.55
N LEU A 7 7.85 -3.06 4.86
CA LEU A 7 7.01 -1.99 5.41
C LEU A 7 7.59 -0.61 5.14
N VAL A 8 8.91 -0.47 5.24
CA VAL A 8 9.57 0.80 4.95
C VAL A 8 9.42 1.16 3.47
N LYS A 9 9.59 0.19 2.60
CA LYS A 9 9.49 0.42 1.15
C LYS A 9 8.09 0.92 0.76
N TYR A 10 7.06 0.39 1.36
CA TYR A 10 5.69 0.73 1.01
C TYR A 10 5.00 1.63 2.02
N ARG A 11 5.76 2.35 2.85
CA ARG A 11 5.18 3.17 3.91
C ARG A 11 4.20 4.22 3.39
N ARG A 12 4.46 4.82 2.22
CA ARG A 12 3.57 5.81 1.64
C ARG A 12 2.25 5.19 1.21
N VAL A 13 2.32 4.03 0.60
CA VAL A 13 1.12 3.28 0.19
C VAL A 13 0.30 2.94 1.43
N ILE A 14 0.96 2.48 2.48
CA ILE A 14 0.31 2.13 3.73
C ILE A 14 -0.35 3.35 4.36
N PHE A 15 0.33 4.48 4.35
CA PHE A 15 -0.21 5.73 4.87
C PHE A 15 -1.48 6.12 4.13
N GLU A 16 -1.46 6.06 2.81
CA GLU A 16 -2.64 6.40 2.02
C GLU A 16 -3.79 5.43 2.24
N LEU A 17 -3.49 4.14 2.41
CA LEU A 17 -4.52 3.16 2.72
C LEU A 17 -5.19 3.41 4.07
N ARG A 18 -4.45 3.92 5.05
CA ARG A 18 -4.96 4.16 6.39
C ARG A 18 -5.67 5.50 6.54
N TYR A 19 -5.13 6.54 5.97
CA TYR A 19 -5.56 7.90 6.25
C TYR A 19 -6.20 8.64 5.09
N MET A 20 -5.93 8.21 3.87
CA MET A 20 -6.47 8.85 2.67
C MET A 20 -7.63 8.03 2.13
N GLU A 21 -8.75 8.68 1.85
CA GLU A 21 -9.92 8.00 1.30
C GLU A 21 -9.84 7.92 -0.21
N LYS A 22 -8.78 7.26 -0.69
CA LYS A 22 -8.57 7.08 -2.12
C LYS A 22 -8.90 5.64 -2.52
N SER A 23 -9.32 5.45 -3.77
CA SER A 23 -9.51 4.12 -4.29
C SER A 23 -8.16 3.40 -4.41
N LEU A 24 -8.19 2.07 -4.35
CA LEU A 24 -6.96 1.28 -4.47
C LEU A 24 -6.28 1.52 -5.81
N ARG A 25 -7.07 1.67 -6.86
CA ARG A 25 -6.53 1.96 -8.19
C ARG A 25 -5.78 3.28 -8.23
N ARG A 26 -6.35 4.28 -7.57
CA ARG A 26 -5.73 5.61 -7.53
C ARG A 26 -4.42 5.57 -6.78
N ILE A 27 -4.40 4.90 -5.64
CA ILE A 27 -3.18 4.75 -4.85
C ILE A 27 -2.11 4.03 -5.67
N ALA A 28 -2.48 2.94 -6.32
CA ALA A 28 -1.55 2.18 -7.16
C ALA A 28 -0.96 3.04 -8.27
N LYS A 29 -1.80 3.84 -8.91
CA LYS A 29 -1.37 4.72 -9.99
C LYS A 29 -0.44 5.83 -9.49
N GLU A 30 -0.81 6.48 -8.41
CA GLU A 30 -0.03 7.60 -7.86
C GLU A 30 1.31 7.15 -7.30
N GLN A 31 1.34 5.99 -6.66
CA GLN A 31 2.56 5.46 -6.07
C GLN A 31 3.35 4.60 -7.04
N LYS A 32 2.86 4.45 -8.27
CA LYS A 32 3.51 3.68 -9.33
C LYS A 32 3.79 2.24 -8.89
N VAL A 33 2.82 1.64 -8.23
CA VAL A 33 2.89 0.23 -7.84
C VAL A 33 1.73 -0.52 -8.47
N GLY A 34 1.84 -1.84 -8.52
CA GLY A 34 0.77 -2.67 -9.06
C GLY A 34 -0.44 -2.68 -8.16
N LEU A 35 -1.63 -2.75 -8.75
CA LEU A 35 -2.87 -2.85 -7.97
C LEU A 35 -2.84 -4.07 -7.06
N SER A 36 -2.28 -5.17 -7.53
CA SER A 36 -2.14 -6.40 -6.73
C SER A 36 -1.35 -6.14 -5.46
N THR A 37 -0.30 -5.34 -5.57
CA THR A 37 0.54 -4.99 -4.41
C THR A 37 -0.26 -4.22 -3.38
N VAL A 38 -1.06 -3.25 -3.83
CA VAL A 38 -1.89 -2.45 -2.93
C VAL A 38 -2.92 -3.33 -2.24
N MET A 39 -3.55 -4.23 -2.98
CA MET A 39 -4.54 -5.15 -2.42
C MET A 39 -3.92 -6.09 -1.40
N ARG A 40 -2.71 -6.58 -1.67
CA ARG A 40 -1.99 -7.43 -0.72
C ARG A 40 -1.68 -6.69 0.58
N LEU A 41 -1.21 -5.45 0.45
CA LEU A 41 -0.90 -4.63 1.62
C LEU A 41 -2.14 -4.40 2.47
N LYS A 42 -3.25 -4.06 1.82
CA LYS A 42 -4.51 -3.85 2.53
C LYS A 42 -4.91 -5.08 3.31
N LYS A 43 -4.88 -6.24 2.68
CA LYS A 43 -5.26 -7.50 3.31
C LYS A 43 -4.31 -7.87 4.44
N LYS A 44 -3.01 -7.71 4.21
CA LYS A 44 -1.99 -8.07 5.19
C LYS A 44 -2.07 -7.22 6.45
N LEU A 45 -2.43 -5.96 6.30
CA LEU A 45 -2.53 -5.02 7.42
C LEU A 45 -3.93 -5.01 8.05
N GLY A 46 -4.87 -5.72 7.49
CA GLY A 46 -6.23 -5.75 8.01
C GLY A 46 -7.01 -4.46 7.81
N LEU A 47 -6.67 -3.72 6.77
CA LEU A 47 -7.31 -2.43 6.50
C LEU A 47 -8.56 -2.55 5.63
#